data_a66732881dfbb206cec084bf627dcd62
#
_entry.id   a66732881dfbb206cec084bf627dcd62
#
_cell.length_a   1.000
_cell.length_b   1.000
_cell.length_c   1.000
_cell.angle_alpha   90.00
_cell.angle_beta   90.00
_cell.angle_gamma   90.00
#
_symmetry.space_group_name_H-M   'P 1'
#
loop_
_entity.id
_entity.type
_entity.pdbx_description
1 polymer ?
#
loop_
_entity_poly.entity_id
_entity_poly.type
_entity_poly.pdbx_seq_one_letter_code
_entity_poly.pdbx_strand_id
1 'polypeptide(L)'
;MPVTAHPAFEKGAEYFGVRIMKTPVRADFRADVGAMRAAITPNTILMIGSAPSYPHGVVDPIRELAALAQERGLLFHTDACVGGFVLPFVKKLGYAVPDFDFSVPGVTSISADLHKYGYAAKGASVILYHDRELLQHQFFLFDDWPGGLYGSATTAGTRPAAPIAARDQSQDQLQSAG
;
A
#
# COMPACT_ATOMS: atom_id res chain seq x y z
N MET A 1 -4.70 -7.43 10.78
CA MET A 1 -4.09 -8.04 9.58
C MET A 1 -4.06 -9.56 9.69
N PRO A 2 -4.09 -10.33 8.58
CA PRO A 2 -3.94 -11.78 8.64
C PRO A 2 -2.54 -12.17 9.15
N VAL A 3 -2.43 -13.38 9.74
CA VAL A 3 -1.15 -13.90 10.25
C VAL A 3 -0.10 -14.12 9.15
N THR A 4 -0.52 -14.15 7.88
CA THR A 4 0.32 -14.29 6.68
C THR A 4 0.85 -12.97 6.13
N ALA A 5 0.44 -11.82 6.69
CA ALA A 5 0.97 -10.52 6.29
C ALA A 5 2.48 -10.42 6.59
N HIS A 6 3.19 -9.65 5.76
CA HIS A 6 4.64 -9.55 5.85
C HIS A 6 5.10 -8.93 7.18
N PRO A 7 6.19 -9.44 7.83
CA PRO A 7 6.70 -8.93 9.11
C PRO A 7 7.12 -7.45 9.10
N ALA A 8 7.23 -6.81 7.93
CA ALA A 8 7.47 -5.38 7.85
C ALA A 8 6.42 -4.54 8.57
N PHE A 9 5.17 -5.01 8.63
CA PHE A 9 4.10 -4.33 9.39
C PHE A 9 4.33 -4.43 10.89
N GLU A 10 4.85 -5.55 11.39
CA GLU A 10 5.23 -5.69 12.80
C GLU A 10 6.37 -4.74 13.16
N LYS A 11 7.37 -4.66 12.29
CA LYS A 11 8.48 -3.72 12.45
C LYS A 11 7.99 -2.27 12.44
N GLY A 12 7.10 -1.91 11.52
CA GLY A 12 6.49 -0.59 11.48
C GLY A 12 5.68 -0.29 12.75
N ALA A 13 4.89 -1.25 13.20
CA ALA A 13 4.11 -1.12 14.42
C ALA A 13 4.99 -0.87 15.65
N GLU A 14 6.11 -1.57 15.77
CA GLU A 14 7.11 -1.34 16.81
C GLU A 14 7.67 0.09 16.76
N TYR A 15 8.03 0.57 15.57
CA TYR A 15 8.59 1.92 15.40
C TYR A 15 7.61 3.04 15.72
N PHE A 16 6.33 2.83 15.45
CA PHE A 16 5.30 3.86 15.61
C PHE A 16 4.41 3.65 16.84
N GLY A 17 4.71 2.68 17.69
CA GLY A 17 3.92 2.40 18.90
C GLY A 17 2.49 1.93 18.59
N VAL A 18 2.28 1.27 17.45
CA VAL A 18 0.97 0.76 17.02
C VAL A 18 0.84 -0.71 17.40
N ARG A 19 -0.30 -1.08 17.95
CA ARG A 19 -0.58 -2.48 18.29
C ARG A 19 -1.18 -3.22 17.09
N ILE A 20 -0.62 -4.39 16.78
CA ILE A 20 -1.14 -5.28 15.74
C ILE A 20 -2.14 -6.29 16.33
N MET A 21 -3.29 -6.42 15.67
CA MET A 21 -4.22 -7.52 15.86
C MET A 21 -4.07 -8.51 14.72
N LYS A 22 -3.59 -9.73 15.02
CA LYS A 22 -3.46 -10.83 14.05
C LYS A 22 -4.75 -11.63 13.99
N THR A 23 -5.17 -11.98 12.78
CA THR A 23 -6.34 -12.82 12.52
C THR A 23 -5.95 -14.10 11.78
N PRO A 24 -6.66 -15.21 11.97
CA PRO A 24 -6.39 -16.41 11.24
C PRO A 24 -6.63 -16.24 9.73
N VAL A 25 -6.12 -17.18 8.96
CA VAL A 25 -6.46 -17.38 7.55
C VAL A 25 -7.38 -18.59 7.39
N ARG A 26 -8.08 -18.67 6.27
CA ARG A 26 -8.91 -19.81 5.90
C ARG A 26 -8.05 -21.00 5.45
N ALA A 27 -8.69 -22.13 5.18
CA ALA A 27 -8.01 -23.33 4.68
C ALA A 27 -7.29 -23.13 3.34
N ASP A 28 -7.70 -22.14 2.54
CA ASP A 28 -7.08 -21.75 1.29
C ASP A 28 -5.95 -20.69 1.49
N PHE A 29 -5.53 -20.47 2.72
CA PHE A 29 -4.49 -19.52 3.16
C PHE A 29 -4.80 -18.04 2.91
N ARG A 30 -6.02 -17.69 2.50
CA ARG A 30 -6.47 -16.31 2.36
C ARG A 30 -6.98 -15.77 3.69
N ALA A 31 -6.90 -14.47 3.86
CA ALA A 31 -7.43 -13.77 5.03
C ALA A 31 -8.91 -14.16 5.29
N ASP A 32 -9.23 -14.42 6.54
CA ASP A 32 -10.62 -14.65 6.97
C ASP A 32 -11.29 -13.28 7.23
N VAL A 33 -12.20 -12.90 6.35
CA VAL A 33 -12.95 -11.63 6.44
C VAL A 33 -13.78 -11.56 7.71
N GLY A 34 -14.39 -12.69 8.13
CA GLY A 34 -15.18 -12.77 9.36
C GLY A 34 -14.32 -12.53 10.60
N ALA A 35 -13.16 -13.18 10.66
CA ALA A 35 -12.20 -12.99 11.74
C ALA A 35 -11.64 -11.55 11.75
N MET A 36 -11.35 -10.97 10.57
CA MET A 36 -10.93 -9.57 10.45
C MET A 36 -12.02 -8.62 10.98
N ARG A 37 -13.28 -8.84 10.61
CA ARG A 37 -14.43 -8.07 11.11
C ARG A 37 -14.54 -8.13 12.64
N ALA A 38 -14.42 -9.32 13.21
CA ALA A 38 -14.51 -9.52 14.66
C ALA A 38 -13.34 -8.87 15.43
N ALA A 39 -12.19 -8.68 14.80
CA ALA A 39 -11.01 -8.07 15.41
C ALA A 39 -11.03 -6.53 15.38
N ILE A 40 -11.96 -5.89 14.67
CA ILE A 40 -12.09 -4.42 14.63
C ILE A 40 -12.54 -3.89 15.99
N THR A 41 -11.86 -2.86 16.45
CA THR A 41 -12.18 -2.12 17.69
C THR A 41 -12.28 -0.63 17.39
N PRO A 42 -12.79 0.19 18.31
CA PRO A 42 -12.78 1.66 18.14
C PRO A 42 -11.39 2.28 17.94
N ASN A 43 -10.33 1.56 18.30
CA ASN A 43 -8.94 1.99 18.13
C ASN A 43 -8.28 1.43 16.86
N THR A 44 -9.01 0.73 16.02
CA THR A 44 -8.49 0.23 14.74
C THR A 44 -8.37 1.39 13.77
N ILE A 45 -7.21 1.55 13.15
CA ILE A 45 -6.91 2.64 12.20
C ILE A 45 -6.69 2.13 10.78
N LEU A 46 -6.22 0.88 10.63
CA LEU A 46 -5.77 0.34 9.35
C LEU A 46 -6.07 -1.15 9.26
N MET A 47 -6.56 -1.58 8.11
CA MET A 47 -6.65 -2.98 7.71
C MET A 47 -5.66 -3.26 6.58
N ILE A 48 -5.16 -4.49 6.52
CA ILE A 48 -4.14 -4.91 5.55
C ILE A 48 -4.58 -6.21 4.90
N GLY A 49 -4.43 -6.29 3.57
CA GLY A 49 -4.54 -7.51 2.78
C GLY A 49 -3.38 -7.59 1.80
N SER A 50 -2.99 -8.79 1.39
CA SER A 50 -1.82 -9.03 0.54
C SER A 50 -2.20 -9.49 -0.87
N ALA A 51 -1.47 -9.01 -1.86
CA ALA A 51 -1.65 -9.36 -3.26
C ALA A 51 -0.30 -9.67 -3.96
N PRO A 52 0.22 -10.89 -3.87
CA PRO A 52 -0.21 -12.01 -2.99
C PRO A 52 0.46 -11.98 -1.60
N SER A 53 -0.04 -12.81 -0.68
CA SER A 53 0.68 -13.12 0.55
C SER A 53 1.97 -13.86 0.23
N TYR A 54 3.08 -13.43 0.82
CA TYR A 54 4.41 -13.98 0.53
C TYR A 54 4.53 -15.48 0.83
N PRO A 55 4.02 -16.01 1.99
CA PRO A 55 4.23 -17.42 2.33
C PRO A 55 3.52 -18.40 1.40
N HIS A 56 2.39 -18.01 0.81
CA HIS A 56 1.51 -18.95 0.10
C HIS A 56 1.23 -18.57 -1.35
N GLY A 57 1.62 -17.34 -1.80
CA GLY A 57 1.39 -16.88 -3.16
C GLY A 57 -0.09 -16.67 -3.52
N VAL A 58 -0.98 -16.56 -2.52
CA VAL A 58 -2.42 -16.36 -2.73
C VAL A 58 -2.79 -14.90 -2.53
N VAL A 59 -3.68 -14.38 -3.38
CA VAL A 59 -4.25 -13.03 -3.23
C VAL A 59 -5.36 -13.09 -2.20
N ASP A 60 -5.27 -12.25 -1.17
CA ASP A 60 -6.33 -12.12 -0.17
C ASP A 60 -7.63 -11.59 -0.81
N PRO A 61 -8.80 -11.76 -0.17
CA PRO A 61 -10.07 -11.24 -0.65
C PRO A 61 -10.13 -9.71 -0.50
N ILE A 62 -9.31 -9.01 -1.31
CA ILE A 62 -9.07 -7.56 -1.20
C ILE A 62 -10.38 -6.78 -1.31
N ARG A 63 -11.27 -7.17 -2.23
CA ARG A 63 -12.56 -6.48 -2.43
C ARG A 63 -13.42 -6.51 -1.16
N GLU A 64 -13.54 -7.67 -0.54
CA GLU A 64 -14.35 -7.86 0.66
C GLU A 64 -13.71 -7.17 1.88
N LEU A 65 -12.38 -7.21 1.99
CA LEU A 65 -11.65 -6.55 3.07
C LEU A 65 -11.71 -5.03 2.93
N ALA A 66 -11.53 -4.49 1.72
CA ALA A 66 -11.62 -3.06 1.47
C ALA A 66 -13.04 -2.53 1.70
N ALA A 67 -14.07 -3.28 1.27
CA ALA A 67 -15.46 -2.94 1.56
C ALA A 67 -15.73 -2.91 3.07
N LEU A 68 -15.19 -3.87 3.83
CA LEU A 68 -15.29 -3.88 5.29
C LEU A 68 -14.59 -2.67 5.92
N ALA A 69 -13.41 -2.32 5.43
CA ALA A 69 -12.69 -1.14 5.91
C ALA A 69 -13.49 0.14 5.65
N GLN A 70 -14.03 0.29 4.43
CA GLN A 70 -14.87 1.42 4.05
C GLN A 70 -16.14 1.51 4.91
N GLU A 71 -16.84 0.38 5.14
CA GLU A 71 -18.00 0.29 6.05
C GLU A 71 -17.71 0.83 7.45
N ARG A 72 -16.48 0.65 7.91
CA ARG A 72 -16.02 1.00 9.26
C ARG A 72 -15.26 2.33 9.32
N GLY A 73 -15.12 3.05 8.21
CA GLY A 73 -14.36 4.30 8.15
C GLY A 73 -12.87 4.11 8.41
N LEU A 74 -12.31 2.96 8.04
CA LEU A 74 -10.91 2.60 8.25
C LEU A 74 -10.10 2.75 6.96
N LEU A 75 -8.81 2.98 7.10
CA LEU A 75 -7.87 2.88 6.00
C LEU A 75 -7.66 1.41 5.61
N PHE A 76 -7.41 1.16 4.32
CA PHE A 76 -7.08 -0.16 3.81
C PHE A 76 -5.83 -0.12 2.94
N HIS A 77 -4.84 -0.91 3.33
CA HIS A 77 -3.58 -1.06 2.58
C HIS A 77 -3.54 -2.40 1.86
N THR A 78 -3.28 -2.38 0.57
CA THR A 78 -2.92 -3.59 -0.19
C THR A 78 -1.41 -3.73 -0.24
N ASP A 79 -0.89 -4.76 0.42
CA ASP A 79 0.50 -5.16 0.25
C ASP A 79 0.67 -5.93 -1.06
N ALA A 80 1.02 -5.21 -2.09
CA ALA A 80 1.37 -5.75 -3.40
C ALA A 80 2.89 -5.67 -3.68
N CYS A 81 3.72 -5.72 -2.64
CA CYS A 81 5.17 -5.72 -2.77
C CYS A 81 5.68 -6.74 -3.78
N VAL A 82 5.08 -7.95 -3.80
CA VAL A 82 5.39 -8.99 -4.80
C VAL A 82 4.58 -8.79 -6.06
N GLY A 83 3.26 -8.62 -5.95
CA GLY A 83 2.33 -8.70 -7.07
C GLY A 83 2.19 -7.42 -7.90
N GLY A 84 2.52 -6.26 -7.35
CA GLY A 84 2.26 -4.97 -8.00
C GLY A 84 2.86 -4.83 -9.39
N PHE A 85 4.05 -5.40 -9.61
CA PHE A 85 4.74 -5.38 -10.91
C PHE A 85 4.60 -6.67 -11.72
N VAL A 86 3.89 -7.69 -11.23
CA VAL A 86 3.69 -8.94 -11.98
C VAL A 86 2.23 -9.26 -12.25
N LEU A 87 1.34 -9.10 -11.29
CA LEU A 87 -0.08 -9.47 -11.43
C LEU A 87 -0.79 -8.75 -12.58
N PRO A 88 -0.54 -7.45 -12.87
CA PRO A 88 -1.12 -6.78 -14.02
C PRO A 88 -0.75 -7.43 -15.36
N PHE A 89 0.47 -7.95 -15.48
CA PHE A 89 0.91 -8.66 -16.68
C PHE A 89 0.31 -10.06 -16.75
N VAL A 90 0.20 -10.77 -15.64
CA VAL A 90 -0.49 -12.06 -15.56
C VAL A 90 -1.95 -11.92 -16.02
N LYS A 91 -2.63 -10.84 -15.57
CA LYS A 91 -3.99 -10.51 -16.02
C LYS A 91 -4.06 -10.23 -17.53
N LYS A 92 -3.08 -9.48 -18.09
CA LYS A 92 -2.99 -9.21 -19.54
C LYS A 92 -2.76 -10.47 -20.36
N LEU A 93 -2.14 -11.50 -19.80
CA LEU A 93 -1.96 -12.80 -20.44
C LEU A 93 -3.21 -13.69 -20.38
N GLY A 94 -4.32 -13.20 -19.83
CA GLY A 94 -5.61 -13.89 -19.78
C GLY A 94 -5.82 -14.77 -18.55
N TYR A 95 -4.91 -14.75 -17.58
CA TYR A 95 -5.12 -15.49 -16.33
C TYR A 95 -6.08 -14.74 -15.39
N ALA A 96 -6.88 -15.49 -14.65
CA ALA A 96 -7.79 -14.92 -13.65
C ALA A 96 -6.99 -14.40 -12.45
N VAL A 97 -6.87 -13.09 -12.36
CA VAL A 97 -6.25 -12.39 -11.21
C VAL A 97 -7.33 -11.53 -10.55
N PRO A 98 -7.61 -11.72 -9.25
CA PRO A 98 -8.51 -10.85 -8.51
C PRO A 98 -8.03 -9.39 -8.55
N ASP A 99 -8.95 -8.44 -8.58
CA ASP A 99 -8.62 -7.03 -8.44
C ASP A 99 -8.06 -6.74 -7.05
N PHE A 100 -7.01 -5.94 -6.99
CA PHE A 100 -6.29 -5.64 -5.74
C PHE A 100 -5.81 -4.19 -5.63
N ASP A 101 -5.94 -3.44 -6.72
CA ASP A 101 -5.46 -2.06 -6.85
C ASP A 101 -6.58 -1.04 -6.57
N PHE A 102 -6.37 0.21 -6.94
CA PHE A 102 -7.34 1.29 -6.75
C PHE A 102 -8.64 1.14 -7.58
N SER A 103 -8.74 0.14 -8.45
CA SER A 103 -10.02 -0.24 -9.06
C SER A 103 -10.98 -0.86 -8.05
N VAL A 104 -10.48 -1.28 -6.88
CA VAL A 104 -11.28 -1.78 -5.78
C VAL A 104 -11.64 -0.62 -4.85
N PRO A 105 -12.93 -0.24 -4.73
CA PRO A 105 -13.34 0.79 -3.78
C PRO A 105 -12.91 0.45 -2.34
N GLY A 106 -12.43 1.46 -1.63
CA GLY A 106 -11.96 1.30 -0.25
C GLY A 106 -10.46 1.00 -0.10
N VAL A 107 -9.74 0.66 -1.17
CA VAL A 107 -8.27 0.61 -1.15
C VAL A 107 -7.73 2.04 -1.06
N THR A 108 -7.00 2.35 0.01
CA THR A 108 -6.48 3.71 0.28
C THR A 108 -4.99 3.85 -0.01
N SER A 109 -4.24 2.73 0.06
CA SER A 109 -2.81 2.72 -0.29
C SER A 109 -2.35 1.35 -0.77
N ILE A 110 -1.26 1.33 -1.54
CA ILE A 110 -0.67 0.12 -2.12
C ILE A 110 0.84 0.22 -2.03
N SER A 111 1.50 -0.83 -1.55
CA SER A 111 2.95 -0.99 -1.68
C SER A 111 3.30 -1.88 -2.87
N ALA A 112 4.35 -1.52 -3.63
CA ALA A 112 4.85 -2.32 -4.74
C ALA A 112 6.38 -2.19 -4.85
N ASP A 113 7.07 -3.30 -4.99
CA ASP A 113 8.53 -3.32 -4.98
C ASP A 113 9.10 -3.48 -6.38
N LEU A 114 9.76 -2.41 -6.86
CA LEU A 114 10.48 -2.47 -8.13
C LEU A 114 11.65 -3.47 -8.07
N HIS A 115 12.28 -3.61 -6.89
CA HIS A 115 13.41 -4.53 -6.70
C HIS A 115 13.02 -6.01 -6.65
N LYS A 116 11.72 -6.32 -6.77
CA LYS A 116 11.21 -7.68 -6.97
C LYS A 116 10.94 -7.92 -8.45
N TYR A 117 9.69 -7.98 -8.86
CA TYR A 117 9.32 -8.22 -10.27
C TYR A 117 9.38 -6.98 -11.18
N GLY A 118 9.76 -5.82 -10.66
CA GLY A 118 10.15 -4.66 -11.48
C GLY A 118 11.61 -4.69 -11.94
N TYR A 119 12.38 -5.71 -11.53
CA TYR A 119 13.78 -5.95 -11.91
C TYR A 119 14.75 -4.80 -11.63
N ALA A 120 14.41 -3.89 -10.71
CA ALA A 120 15.29 -2.82 -10.28
C ALA A 120 16.28 -3.30 -9.22
N ALA A 121 17.32 -2.50 -8.96
CA ALA A 121 18.28 -2.76 -7.90
C ALA A 121 17.59 -2.86 -6.54
N LYS A 122 18.12 -3.69 -5.65
CA LYS A 122 17.60 -3.89 -4.28
C LYS A 122 17.46 -2.56 -3.54
N GLY A 123 16.35 -2.40 -2.83
CA GLY A 123 16.02 -1.19 -2.07
C GLY A 123 15.10 -0.22 -2.81
N ALA A 124 14.73 -0.52 -4.08
CA ALA A 124 13.73 0.27 -4.81
C ALA A 124 12.33 -0.27 -4.51
N SER A 125 11.50 0.55 -3.87
CA SER A 125 10.12 0.26 -3.53
C SER A 125 9.29 1.52 -3.68
N VAL A 126 7.99 1.38 -3.91
CA VAL A 126 7.05 2.50 -3.97
C VAL A 126 5.86 2.24 -3.06
N ILE A 127 5.34 3.32 -2.50
CA ILE A 127 4.01 3.36 -1.91
C ILE A 127 3.16 4.32 -2.73
N LEU A 128 1.95 3.89 -3.07
CA LEU A 128 0.96 4.64 -3.80
C LEU A 128 -0.19 4.96 -2.87
N TYR A 129 -0.74 6.15 -2.97
CA TYR A 129 -1.92 6.60 -2.23
C TYR A 129 -3.06 6.84 -3.20
N HIS A 130 -4.29 6.53 -2.77
CA HIS A 130 -5.48 6.71 -3.58
C HIS A 130 -5.68 8.18 -3.98
N ASP A 131 -5.39 9.08 -3.04
CA ASP A 131 -5.57 10.51 -3.25
C ASP A 131 -4.45 11.33 -2.59
N ARG A 132 -4.48 12.64 -2.88
CA ARG A 132 -3.48 13.59 -2.40
C ARG A 132 -3.62 13.90 -0.91
N GLU A 133 -4.81 13.79 -0.37
CA GLU A 133 -5.07 14.06 1.05
C GLU A 133 -4.37 13.01 1.92
N LEU A 134 -4.39 11.74 1.48
CA LEU A 134 -3.63 10.69 2.14
C LEU A 134 -2.11 10.86 1.97
N LEU A 135 -1.66 11.23 0.77
CA LEU A 135 -0.24 11.41 0.49
C LEU A 135 0.38 12.54 1.34
N GLN A 136 -0.34 13.62 1.61
CA GLN A 136 0.19 14.76 2.38
C GLN A 136 0.67 14.39 3.79
N HIS A 137 0.12 13.34 4.40
CA HIS A 137 0.55 12.87 5.71
C HIS A 137 1.98 12.29 5.73
N GLN A 138 2.56 12.03 4.56
CA GLN A 138 3.96 11.64 4.41
C GLN A 138 4.91 12.85 4.44
N PHE A 139 4.39 14.05 4.21
CA PHE A 139 5.21 15.25 4.12
C PHE A 139 5.64 15.72 5.50
N PHE A 140 6.92 16.08 5.61
CA PHE A 140 7.45 16.79 6.75
C PHE A 140 7.73 18.24 6.35
N LEU A 141 7.18 19.19 7.13
CA LEU A 141 7.42 20.61 6.96
C LEU A 141 7.86 21.20 8.30
N PHE A 142 8.91 22.00 8.27
CA PHE A 142 9.44 22.69 9.43
C PHE A 142 9.84 24.11 9.05
N ASP A 143 9.22 25.10 9.68
CA ASP A 143 9.35 26.53 9.35
C ASP A 143 10.09 27.33 10.43
N ASP A 144 10.26 26.79 11.62
CA ASP A 144 10.99 27.41 12.73
C ASP A 144 12.48 26.99 12.75
N TRP A 145 13.17 27.31 11.64
CA TRP A 145 14.58 27.01 11.47
C TRP A 145 15.32 28.24 10.89
N PRO A 146 16.52 28.62 11.45
CA PRO A 146 17.27 29.76 10.96
C PRO A 146 17.64 29.72 9.47
N GLY A 147 17.71 28.54 8.87
CA GLY A 147 17.94 28.36 7.43
C GLY A 147 16.71 28.58 6.55
N GLY A 148 15.55 28.89 7.13
CA GLY A 148 14.28 29.08 6.43
C GLY A 148 13.42 27.81 6.40
N LEU A 149 12.41 27.78 5.54
CA LEU A 149 11.51 26.65 5.42
C LEU A 149 12.25 25.39 4.95
N TYR A 150 12.14 24.32 5.72
CA TYR A 150 12.56 22.97 5.34
C TYR A 150 11.35 22.10 5.03
N GLY A 151 11.35 21.44 3.88
CA GLY A 151 10.28 20.52 3.48
C GLY A 151 10.84 19.23 2.90
N SER A 152 10.21 18.11 3.25
CA SER A 152 10.51 16.80 2.68
C SER A 152 9.20 16.07 2.35
N ALA A 153 9.07 15.62 1.11
CA ALA A 153 7.94 14.83 0.65
C ALA A 153 8.15 13.32 0.79
N THR A 154 9.29 12.91 1.37
CA THR A 154 9.67 11.50 1.49
C THR A 154 9.91 11.12 2.94
N THR A 155 9.72 9.82 3.25
CA THR A 155 10.08 9.28 4.57
C THR A 155 11.60 9.27 4.76
N ALA A 156 12.05 9.41 6.02
CA ALA A 156 13.46 9.34 6.37
C ALA A 156 14.11 8.05 5.85
N GLY A 157 15.32 8.19 5.27
CA GLY A 157 16.08 7.07 4.72
C GLY A 157 15.67 6.64 3.30
N THR A 158 14.66 7.26 2.72
CA THR A 158 14.35 7.07 1.30
C THR A 158 15.16 8.06 0.46
N ARG A 159 15.70 7.62 -0.68
CA ARG A 159 16.18 8.57 -1.68
C ARG A 159 14.98 9.41 -2.14
N PRO A 160 15.17 10.73 -2.37
CA PRO A 160 14.14 11.53 -3.04
C PRO A 160 13.99 11.01 -4.48
N ALA A 161 13.20 9.97 -4.65
CA ALA A 161 12.60 9.68 -5.94
C ALA A 161 11.50 10.72 -6.09
N ALA A 162 11.57 11.55 -7.13
CA ALA A 162 10.43 12.35 -7.52
C ALA A 162 9.21 11.41 -7.57
N PRO A 163 8.09 11.75 -6.91
CA PRO A 163 6.92 10.89 -6.94
C PRO A 163 6.54 10.67 -8.41
N ILE A 164 6.63 9.43 -8.86
CA ILE A 164 6.23 9.02 -10.22
C ILE A 164 4.75 9.40 -10.49
N ALA A 165 3.97 9.56 -9.43
CA ALA A 165 2.57 9.99 -9.48
C ALA A 165 2.37 11.51 -9.57
N ALA A 166 3.41 12.33 -9.54
CA ALA A 166 3.32 13.79 -9.69
C ALA A 166 3.87 14.30 -11.03
N ARG A 167 3.89 13.50 -12.07
CA ARG A 167 3.91 14.05 -13.42
C ARG A 167 2.53 14.66 -13.67
N ASP A 168 2.47 15.94 -13.42
CA ASP A 168 1.39 16.78 -13.89
C ASP A 168 1.29 16.61 -15.41
N GLN A 169 0.15 16.12 -15.87
CA GLN A 169 -0.14 15.95 -17.30
C GLN A 169 -0.01 17.26 -18.10
N SER A 170 0.13 18.41 -17.41
CA SER A 170 0.41 19.71 -18.05
C SER A 170 1.82 19.81 -18.65
N GLN A 171 2.78 18.99 -18.24
CA GLN A 171 4.13 19.01 -18.82
C GLN A 171 4.26 18.21 -20.12
N ASP A 172 3.39 17.22 -20.35
CA ASP A 172 3.39 16.47 -21.61
C ASP A 172 2.84 17.29 -22.80
N GLN A 173 2.06 18.34 -22.52
CA GLN A 173 1.56 19.25 -23.57
C GLN A 173 2.59 20.27 -24.06
N LEU A 174 3.64 20.54 -23.28
CA LEU A 174 4.70 21.48 -23.68
C LEU A 174 5.79 20.83 -24.54
N GLN A 175 5.91 19.50 -24.56
CA GLN A 175 6.89 18.79 -25.40
C GLN A 175 6.34 18.36 -26.75
N SER A 176 5.04 18.45 -26.99
CA SER A 176 4.41 18.13 -28.28
C SER A 176 4.16 19.35 -29.18
N ALA A 177 4.58 20.53 -28.78
CA ALA A 177 4.39 21.80 -29.50
C ALA A 177 5.72 22.45 -29.97
N GLY A 178 6.82 21.66 -30.04
CA GLY A 178 8.11 22.10 -30.56
C GLY A 178 8.57 21.31 -31.77
#